data_f96429da71ab63fea042d44e69d085af
#
_entry.id   f96429da71ab63fea042d44e69d085af
#
_cell.length_a   1.000
_cell.length_b   1.000
_cell.length_c   1.000
_cell.angle_alpha   90.00
_cell.angle_beta   90.00
_cell.angle_gamma   90.00
#
_symmetry.space_group_name_H-M   'P 1'
#
loop_
_entity.id
_entity.type
_entity.pdbx_description
1 polymer ?
#
loop_
_entity_poly.entity_id
_entity_poly.type
_entity_poly.pdbx_seq_one_letter_code
_entity_poly.pdbx_strand_id
1 'polypeptide(L)'
;ILLRSEYDRFFEEAAPELDPERYYVQREGGPHWPMQFSKLRRNNTACMEKYHPKDPCIHQGVYIDIFPCDNLSDAPAMRQLQFAAAKVVIAKALYARGYETDSMAKKLFMQLCRPLPRGPLERLCMRKEDTASQMVHTFFAAGKKYEKNVFPRSWLEESMDMPFEDGTFPVSAHYDALLT
;
A
#
# COMPACT_ATOMS: atom_id res chain seq x y z
N ILE A 1 -4.56 -1.37 -7.31
CA ILE A 1 -5.11 -1.34 -5.94
C ILE A 1 -6.08 -2.49 -5.79
N LEU A 2 -6.15 -3.10 -4.59
CA LEU A 2 -7.00 -4.25 -4.28
C LEU A 2 -7.67 -4.03 -2.92
N LEU A 3 -8.90 -4.49 -2.75
CA LEU A 3 -9.47 -4.60 -1.40
C LEU A 3 -8.54 -5.43 -0.50
N ARG A 4 -8.49 -5.15 0.79
CA ARG A 4 -7.59 -5.86 1.72
C ARG A 4 -7.75 -7.38 1.65
N SER A 5 -8.97 -7.88 1.54
CA SER A 5 -9.25 -9.31 1.38
C SER A 5 -8.65 -9.90 0.11
N GLU A 6 -8.80 -9.20 -1.01
CA GLU A 6 -8.24 -9.61 -2.30
C GLU A 6 -6.70 -9.50 -2.32
N TYR A 7 -6.17 -8.47 -1.66
CA TYR A 7 -4.74 -8.30 -1.48
C TYR A 7 -4.13 -9.45 -0.67
N ASP A 8 -4.74 -9.79 0.46
CA ASP A 8 -4.27 -10.90 1.31
C ASP A 8 -4.38 -12.22 0.51
N ARG A 9 -5.51 -12.48 -0.16
CA ARG A 9 -5.73 -13.67 -0.99
C ARG A 9 -4.72 -13.78 -2.14
N PHE A 10 -4.42 -12.69 -2.84
CA PHE A 10 -3.41 -12.67 -3.90
C PHE A 10 -2.06 -13.20 -3.40
N PHE A 11 -1.63 -12.74 -2.22
CA PHE A 11 -0.33 -13.14 -1.67
C PHE A 11 -0.33 -14.52 -1.00
N GLU A 12 -1.47 -15.02 -0.60
CA GLU A 12 -1.61 -16.36 -0.01
C GLU A 12 -1.78 -17.44 -1.08
N GLU A 13 -2.51 -17.16 -2.14
CA GLU A 13 -2.90 -18.15 -3.15
C GLU A 13 -2.13 -17.98 -4.47
N ALA A 14 -2.13 -16.78 -5.06
CA ALA A 14 -1.59 -16.56 -6.40
C ALA A 14 -0.07 -16.29 -6.42
N ALA A 15 0.44 -15.53 -5.47
CA ALA A 15 1.86 -15.18 -5.46
C ALA A 15 2.81 -16.39 -5.31
N PRO A 16 2.48 -17.45 -4.56
CA PRO A 16 3.29 -18.66 -4.50
C PRO A 16 3.38 -19.44 -5.82
N GLU A 17 2.44 -19.25 -6.75
CA GLU A 17 2.41 -19.90 -8.06
C GLU A 17 3.27 -19.16 -9.10
N LEU A 18 3.74 -17.96 -8.78
CA LEU A 18 4.60 -17.19 -9.67
C LEU A 18 5.96 -17.87 -9.83
N ASP A 19 6.47 -17.87 -11.05
CA ASP A 19 7.80 -18.39 -11.37
C ASP A 19 8.89 -17.58 -10.62
N PRO A 20 9.58 -18.18 -9.63
CA PRO A 20 10.56 -17.46 -8.81
C PRO A 20 11.85 -17.10 -9.58
N GLU A 21 12.10 -17.69 -10.76
CA GLU A 21 13.23 -17.28 -11.61
C GLU A 21 12.92 -15.96 -12.34
N ARG A 22 11.65 -15.68 -12.58
CA ARG A 22 11.17 -14.49 -13.31
C ARG A 22 10.73 -13.36 -12.40
N TYR A 23 10.16 -13.67 -11.22
CA TYR A 23 9.50 -12.70 -10.36
C TYR A 23 9.99 -12.78 -8.91
N TYR A 24 10.10 -11.61 -8.30
CA TYR A 24 10.38 -11.45 -6.87
C TYR A 24 9.22 -10.72 -6.20
N VAL A 25 8.63 -11.36 -5.20
CA VAL A 25 7.54 -10.80 -4.41
C VAL A 25 8.11 -10.07 -3.20
N GLN A 26 8.06 -8.74 -3.21
CA GLN A 26 8.48 -7.89 -2.10
C GLN A 26 7.30 -7.55 -1.21
N ARG A 27 7.14 -8.32 -0.13
CA ARG A 27 6.01 -8.18 0.81
C ARG A 27 6.14 -6.95 1.70
N GLU A 28 4.98 -6.36 2.03
CA GLU A 28 4.85 -5.30 3.02
C GLU A 28 5.39 -5.71 4.39
N GLY A 29 5.90 -4.73 5.16
CA GLY A 29 6.32 -4.94 6.54
C GLY A 29 7.58 -5.77 6.74
N GLY A 30 8.22 -6.25 5.68
CA GLY A 30 9.45 -7.03 5.74
C GLY A 30 10.67 -6.20 6.18
N PRO A 31 11.78 -6.86 6.57
CA PRO A 31 12.97 -6.18 7.09
C PRO A 31 13.60 -5.22 6.07
N HIS A 32 13.58 -5.57 4.79
CA HIS A 32 14.09 -4.74 3.70
C HIS A 32 13.02 -3.89 3.02
N TRP A 33 11.74 -4.07 3.41
CA TRP A 33 10.61 -3.32 2.88
C TRP A 33 9.59 -2.99 3.98
N PRO A 34 9.87 -2.01 4.85
CA PRO A 34 9.01 -1.67 5.98
C PRO A 34 7.73 -0.91 5.60
N MET A 35 7.47 -0.72 4.31
CA MET A 35 6.27 -0.05 3.80
C MET A 35 5.03 -0.95 3.95
N GLN A 36 3.84 -0.37 3.90
CA GLN A 36 2.55 -1.05 4.02
C GLN A 36 1.89 -1.32 2.67
N PHE A 37 2.67 -1.53 1.66
CA PHE A 37 2.25 -2.00 0.35
C PHE A 37 3.34 -2.93 -0.18
N SER A 38 2.97 -3.79 -1.10
CA SER A 38 3.89 -4.77 -1.69
C SER A 38 4.27 -4.38 -3.11
N LYS A 39 5.33 -4.99 -3.60
CA LYS A 39 5.76 -4.88 -4.99
C LYS A 39 5.91 -6.26 -5.61
N LEU A 40 5.50 -6.39 -6.84
CA LEU A 40 5.91 -7.51 -7.69
C LEU A 40 7.01 -7.01 -8.62
N ARG A 41 8.19 -7.62 -8.52
CA ARG A 41 9.38 -7.20 -9.26
C ARG A 41 9.76 -8.25 -10.29
N ARG A 42 10.30 -7.79 -11.42
CA ARG A 42 10.86 -8.68 -12.43
C ARG A 42 12.34 -8.89 -12.18
N ASN A 43 12.76 -10.15 -12.07
CA ASN A 43 14.17 -10.55 -11.96
C ASN A 43 14.94 -10.18 -13.23
N ASN A 44 16.25 -10.07 -13.12
CA ASN A 44 17.16 -9.76 -14.23
C ASN A 44 16.83 -8.43 -14.96
N THR A 45 16.18 -7.51 -14.28
CA THR A 45 15.92 -6.14 -14.74
C THR A 45 16.39 -5.13 -13.70
N ALA A 46 16.57 -3.87 -14.08
CA ALA A 46 16.96 -2.80 -13.16
C ALA A 46 16.07 -1.58 -13.33
N CYS A 47 15.55 -1.07 -12.22
CA CYS A 47 14.83 0.19 -12.12
C CYS A 47 15.31 0.94 -10.89
N MET A 48 16.21 1.91 -11.09
CA MET A 48 16.81 2.69 -10.02
C MET A 48 15.84 3.79 -9.57
N GLU A 49 15.25 3.62 -8.40
CA GLU A 49 14.39 4.64 -7.81
C GLU A 49 15.24 5.78 -7.22
N LYS A 50 14.85 7.04 -7.43
CA LYS A 50 15.55 8.23 -6.91
C LYS A 50 15.77 8.17 -5.38
N TYR A 51 14.86 7.57 -4.66
CA TYR A 51 14.88 7.45 -3.19
C TYR A 51 15.21 6.01 -2.77
N HIS A 52 16.08 5.37 -3.52
CA HIS A 52 16.48 4.01 -3.18
C HIS A 52 17.17 4.00 -1.82
N PRO A 53 16.73 3.18 -0.86
CA PRO A 53 17.45 3.03 0.38
C PRO A 53 18.86 2.50 0.09
N LYS A 54 19.82 2.90 0.92
CA LYS A 54 21.21 2.43 0.85
C LYS A 54 21.38 0.94 1.23
N ASP A 55 20.30 0.18 1.20
CA ASP A 55 20.28 -1.23 1.53
C ASP A 55 20.55 -2.05 0.27
N PRO A 56 21.73 -2.69 0.14
CA PRO A 56 22.09 -3.48 -1.02
C PRO A 56 21.23 -4.74 -1.17
N CYS A 57 20.51 -5.15 -0.12
CA CYS A 57 19.64 -6.32 -0.13
C CYS A 57 18.27 -6.04 -0.79
N ILE A 58 17.97 -4.78 -1.14
CA ILE A 58 16.71 -4.46 -1.81
C ILE A 58 16.81 -4.80 -3.29
N HIS A 59 15.87 -5.62 -3.73
CA HIS A 59 15.73 -5.97 -5.14
C HIS A 59 15.41 -4.73 -5.99
N GLN A 60 16.13 -4.53 -7.09
CA GLN A 60 16.05 -3.33 -7.93
C GLN A 60 15.40 -3.57 -9.29
N GLY A 61 14.71 -4.68 -9.48
CA GLY A 61 14.00 -4.98 -10.74
C GLY A 61 12.85 -4.03 -11.02
N VAL A 62 12.48 -3.91 -12.30
CA VAL A 62 11.24 -3.26 -12.73
C VAL A 62 10.07 -3.83 -11.93
N TYR A 63 9.14 -3.00 -11.52
CA TYR A 63 8.10 -3.41 -10.59
C TYR A 63 6.74 -2.78 -10.88
N ILE A 64 5.72 -3.42 -10.34
CA ILE A 64 4.40 -2.83 -10.10
C ILE A 64 4.16 -2.73 -8.60
N ASP A 65 3.56 -1.62 -8.17
CA ASP A 65 3.11 -1.44 -6.80
C ASP A 65 1.73 -2.07 -6.61
N ILE A 66 1.56 -2.83 -5.54
CA ILE A 66 0.30 -3.46 -5.16
C ILE A 66 -0.14 -2.84 -3.83
N PHE A 67 -1.14 -1.95 -3.90
CA PHE A 67 -1.66 -1.24 -2.74
C PHE A 67 -2.92 -1.90 -2.21
N PRO A 68 -2.99 -2.16 -0.89
CA PRO A 68 -4.24 -2.54 -0.25
C PRO A 68 -5.17 -1.33 -0.06
N CYS A 69 -6.46 -1.55 -0.21
CA CYS A 69 -7.52 -0.67 0.28
C CYS A 69 -8.12 -1.26 1.54
N ASP A 70 -7.96 -0.55 2.63
CA ASP A 70 -8.41 -0.94 3.96
C ASP A 70 -9.78 -0.32 4.30
N ASN A 71 -10.50 -0.94 5.24
CA ASN A 71 -11.83 -0.50 5.64
C ASN A 71 -11.77 0.88 6.33
N LEU A 72 -12.52 1.84 5.81
CA LEU A 72 -12.62 3.17 6.38
C LEU A 72 -13.85 3.27 7.27
N SER A 73 -13.68 3.65 8.52
CA SER A 73 -14.79 3.79 9.46
C SER A 73 -15.82 4.82 8.99
N ASP A 74 -17.12 4.52 9.15
CA ASP A 74 -18.18 5.46 8.87
C ASP A 74 -18.29 6.56 9.96
N ALA A 75 -17.78 6.30 11.17
CA ALA A 75 -17.73 7.27 12.26
C ALA A 75 -16.61 8.33 12.01
N PRO A 76 -16.91 9.63 11.89
CA PRO A 76 -15.93 10.66 11.56
C PRO A 76 -14.74 10.73 12.52
N ALA A 77 -14.99 10.58 13.82
CA ALA A 77 -13.92 10.60 14.83
C ALA A 77 -12.95 9.43 14.66
N MET A 78 -13.48 8.21 14.40
CA MET A 78 -12.67 7.03 14.16
C MET A 78 -11.88 7.15 12.85
N ARG A 79 -12.48 7.72 11.81
CA ARG A 79 -11.81 8.02 10.54
C ARG A 79 -10.58 8.91 10.74
N GLN A 80 -10.72 9.97 11.56
CA GLN A 80 -9.58 10.84 11.89
C GLN A 80 -8.48 10.10 12.67
N LEU A 81 -8.86 9.19 13.56
CA LEU A 81 -7.90 8.34 14.27
C LEU A 81 -7.17 7.39 13.31
N GLN A 82 -7.86 6.79 12.33
CA GLN A 82 -7.22 5.98 11.29
C GLN A 82 -6.20 6.81 10.50
N PHE A 83 -6.55 8.02 10.07
CA PHE A 83 -5.62 8.90 9.35
C PHE A 83 -4.42 9.30 10.21
N ALA A 84 -4.63 9.59 11.49
CA ALA A 84 -3.54 9.90 12.42
C ALA A 84 -2.62 8.69 12.61
N ALA A 85 -3.19 7.49 12.81
CA ALA A 85 -2.44 6.25 12.94
C ALA A 85 -1.62 5.96 11.67
N ALA A 86 -2.21 6.13 10.48
CA ALA A 86 -1.52 5.94 9.22
C ALA A 86 -0.31 6.87 9.06
N LYS A 87 -0.42 8.15 9.48
CA LYS A 87 0.72 9.08 9.49
C LYS A 87 1.87 8.56 10.35
N VAL A 88 1.56 8.03 11.52
CA VAL A 88 2.57 7.47 12.42
C VAL A 88 3.22 6.23 11.80
N VAL A 89 2.42 5.31 11.26
CA VAL A 89 2.93 4.09 10.60
C VAL A 89 3.84 4.44 9.43
N ILE A 90 3.43 5.37 8.57
CA ILE A 90 4.24 5.86 7.45
C ILE A 90 5.55 6.48 7.96
N ALA A 91 5.49 7.34 8.98
CA ALA A 91 6.69 7.97 9.54
C ALA A 91 7.69 6.94 10.07
N LYS A 92 7.19 5.88 10.74
CA LYS A 92 8.03 4.75 11.20
C LYS A 92 8.64 3.97 10.05
N ALA A 93 7.87 3.69 9.00
CA ALA A 93 8.33 2.99 7.81
C ALA A 93 9.41 3.79 7.07
N LEU A 94 9.20 5.10 6.90
CA LEU A 94 10.18 6.00 6.29
C LEU A 94 11.46 6.09 7.12
N TYR A 95 11.34 6.17 8.46
CA TYR A 95 12.50 6.16 9.35
C TYR A 95 13.30 4.85 9.22
N ALA A 96 12.61 3.71 9.25
CA ALA A 96 13.24 2.38 9.12
C ALA A 96 13.93 2.20 7.75
N ARG A 97 13.38 2.82 6.71
CA ARG A 97 13.94 2.82 5.35
C ARG A 97 15.14 3.76 5.17
N GLY A 98 15.47 4.57 6.19
CA GLY A 98 16.52 5.58 6.07
C GLY A 98 16.17 6.75 5.17
N TYR A 99 14.87 7.11 5.09
CA TYR A 99 14.42 8.23 4.28
C TYR A 99 15.06 9.54 4.72
N GLU A 100 15.76 10.22 3.82
CA GLU A 100 16.38 11.51 4.04
C GLU A 100 15.44 12.65 3.62
N THR A 101 15.37 13.70 4.42
CA THR A 101 14.56 14.89 4.13
C THR A 101 15.26 16.14 4.70
N ASP A 102 15.15 17.27 4.03
CA ASP A 102 15.69 18.55 4.51
C ASP A 102 14.78 19.21 5.57
N SER A 103 13.54 18.76 5.70
CA SER A 103 12.58 19.28 6.65
C SER A 103 12.88 18.82 8.08
N MET A 104 13.32 19.73 8.94
CA MET A 104 13.54 19.47 10.36
C MET A 104 12.27 18.98 11.07
N ALA A 105 11.11 19.55 10.72
CA ALA A 105 9.82 19.10 11.27
C ALA A 105 9.51 17.64 10.94
N LYS A 106 9.77 17.19 9.70
CA LYS A 106 9.61 15.77 9.31
C LYS A 106 10.61 14.88 10.06
N LYS A 107 11.87 15.28 10.17
CA LYS A 107 12.88 14.52 10.93
C LYS A 107 12.44 14.30 12.37
N LEU A 108 12.04 15.39 13.05
CA LEU A 108 11.57 15.34 14.43
C LEU A 108 10.33 14.47 14.57
N PHE A 109 9.35 14.63 13.67
CA PHE A 109 8.13 13.80 13.68
C PHE A 109 8.46 12.31 13.53
N MET A 110 9.31 11.93 12.58
CA MET A 110 9.74 10.53 12.41
C MET A 110 10.43 9.97 13.65
N GLN A 111 11.28 10.79 14.32
CA GLN A 111 11.95 10.38 15.56
C GLN A 111 10.95 10.18 16.71
N LEU A 112 9.99 11.10 16.88
CA LEU A 112 8.94 11.00 17.90
C LEU A 112 8.01 9.80 17.68
N CYS A 113 7.75 9.42 16.44
CA CYS A 113 6.93 8.25 16.12
C CYS A 113 7.66 6.91 16.39
N ARG A 114 8.99 6.91 16.47
CA ARG A 114 9.80 5.69 16.60
C ARG A 114 9.39 4.77 17.76
N PRO A 115 9.20 5.26 19.00
CA PRO A 115 8.87 4.40 20.16
C PRO A 115 7.43 3.86 20.13
N LEU A 116 6.53 4.43 19.32
CA LEU A 116 5.12 4.02 19.31
C LEU A 116 4.96 2.60 18.78
N PRO A 117 4.05 1.79 19.33
CA PRO A 117 3.84 0.42 18.88
C PRO A 117 3.21 0.39 17.48
N ARG A 118 3.83 -0.34 16.54
CA ARG A 118 3.39 -0.41 15.15
C ARG A 118 2.12 -1.24 14.98
N GLY A 119 2.09 -2.45 15.55
CA GLY A 119 0.99 -3.41 15.34
C GLY A 119 -0.41 -2.89 15.71
N PRO A 120 -0.63 -2.27 16.89
CA PRO A 120 -1.92 -1.65 17.23
C PRO A 120 -2.35 -0.55 16.23
N LEU A 121 -1.40 0.27 15.77
CA LEU A 121 -1.69 1.33 14.79
C LEU A 121 -2.06 0.76 13.42
N GLU A 122 -1.38 -0.29 12.97
CA GLU A 122 -1.73 -1.00 11.73
C GLU A 122 -3.11 -1.63 11.82
N ARG A 123 -3.43 -2.33 12.91
CA ARG A 123 -4.77 -2.89 13.12
C ARG A 123 -5.85 -1.81 13.08
N LEU A 124 -5.58 -0.64 13.68
CA LEU A 124 -6.50 0.49 13.62
C LEU A 124 -6.70 1.00 12.19
N CYS A 125 -5.66 1.05 11.36
CA CYS A 125 -5.78 1.44 9.95
C CYS A 125 -6.55 0.40 9.14
N MET A 126 -6.21 -0.88 9.29
CA MET A 126 -6.72 -1.95 8.44
C MET A 126 -8.18 -2.31 8.74
N ARG A 127 -8.59 -2.31 10.02
CA ARG A 127 -9.95 -2.68 10.46
C ARG A 127 -10.49 -3.90 9.68
N LYS A 128 -9.74 -4.97 9.63
CA LYS A 128 -10.06 -6.17 8.82
C LYS A 128 -11.45 -6.74 9.12
N GLU A 129 -11.92 -6.62 10.36
CA GLU A 129 -13.22 -7.08 10.86
C GLU A 129 -14.39 -6.19 10.42
N ASP A 130 -14.15 -4.99 9.93
CA ASP A 130 -15.20 -4.03 9.50
C ASP A 130 -15.57 -4.24 8.02
N THR A 131 -16.08 -5.42 7.72
CA THR A 131 -16.41 -5.82 6.34
C THR A 131 -17.64 -5.11 5.76
N ALA A 132 -18.47 -4.48 6.62
CA ALA A 132 -19.67 -3.75 6.23
C ALA A 132 -19.40 -2.27 5.87
N SER A 133 -18.17 -1.79 6.03
CA SER A 133 -17.78 -0.42 5.68
C SER A 133 -18.09 -0.11 4.22
N GLN A 134 -18.83 0.97 3.98
CA GLN A 134 -19.21 1.43 2.63
C GLN A 134 -18.02 2.06 1.87
N MET A 135 -17.04 2.55 2.62
CA MET A 135 -15.89 3.24 2.08
C MET A 135 -14.60 2.50 2.42
N VAL A 136 -13.66 2.57 1.50
CA VAL A 136 -12.30 2.04 1.70
C VAL A 136 -11.27 3.13 1.43
N HIS A 137 -10.07 2.95 1.93
CA HIS A 137 -8.99 3.91 1.81
C HIS A 137 -7.64 3.21 1.57
N THR A 138 -6.85 3.69 0.63
CA THR A 138 -5.46 3.29 0.54
C THR A 138 -4.59 4.23 1.38
N PHE A 139 -4.46 3.93 2.67
CA PHE A 139 -3.76 4.79 3.66
C PHE A 139 -2.30 5.05 3.34
N PHE A 140 -1.66 4.16 2.59
CA PHE A 140 -0.23 4.14 2.41
C PHE A 140 0.22 4.56 1.00
N ALA A 141 -0.71 4.96 0.15
CA ALA A 141 -0.39 5.59 -1.12
C ALA A 141 0.14 7.01 -0.93
N ALA A 142 0.97 7.46 -1.84
CA ALA A 142 1.50 8.81 -1.81
C ALA A 142 0.38 9.85 -2.02
N GLY A 143 0.20 10.75 -1.07
CA GLY A 143 -0.78 11.83 -1.18
C GLY A 143 -0.69 12.78 0.01
N LYS A 144 -0.88 14.10 -0.25
CA LYS A 144 -0.90 15.10 0.84
C LYS A 144 -2.25 15.14 1.56
N LYS A 145 -3.32 14.74 0.89
CA LYS A 145 -4.70 14.77 1.39
C LYS A 145 -5.27 13.36 1.37
N TYR A 146 -5.59 12.83 2.52
CA TYR A 146 -6.12 11.47 2.65
C TYR A 146 -7.47 11.29 1.95
N GLU A 147 -8.28 12.35 1.89
CA GLU A 147 -9.60 12.34 1.27
C GLU A 147 -9.54 11.93 -0.21
N LYS A 148 -8.43 12.18 -0.87
CA LYS A 148 -8.22 11.82 -2.28
C LYS A 148 -8.05 10.32 -2.53
N ASN A 149 -7.77 9.56 -1.47
CA ASN A 149 -7.57 8.12 -1.54
C ASN A 149 -8.71 7.34 -0.90
N VAL A 150 -9.87 7.98 -0.76
CA VAL A 150 -11.12 7.38 -0.26
C VAL A 150 -11.99 7.00 -1.43
N PHE A 151 -12.41 5.75 -1.48
CA PHE A 151 -13.23 5.20 -2.56
C PHE A 151 -14.47 4.50 -2.00
N PRO A 152 -15.62 4.54 -2.69
CA PRO A 152 -16.70 3.59 -2.43
C PRO A 152 -16.17 2.15 -2.61
N ARG A 153 -16.51 1.26 -1.69
CA ARG A 153 -16.11 -0.14 -1.77
C ARG A 153 -16.55 -0.78 -3.09
N SER A 154 -17.78 -0.47 -3.54
CA SER A 154 -18.35 -0.99 -4.79
C SER A 154 -17.47 -0.72 -6.01
N TRP A 155 -16.69 0.36 -6.02
CA TRP A 155 -15.79 0.65 -7.13
C TRP A 155 -14.67 -0.38 -7.31
N LEU A 156 -14.35 -1.13 -6.26
CA LEU A 156 -13.34 -2.20 -6.31
C LEU A 156 -13.94 -3.61 -6.34
N GLU A 157 -15.24 -3.74 -6.06
CA GLU A 157 -15.97 -5.02 -6.12
C GLU A 157 -16.56 -5.27 -7.51
N GLU A 158 -16.93 -4.21 -8.22
CA GLU A 158 -17.51 -4.31 -9.55
C GLU A 158 -16.42 -4.26 -10.62
N SER A 159 -16.37 -5.28 -11.45
CA SER A 159 -15.38 -5.36 -12.55
C SER A 159 -16.05 -5.52 -13.90
N MET A 160 -15.36 -5.05 -14.93
CA MET A 160 -15.71 -5.29 -16.33
C MET A 160 -14.47 -5.68 -17.11
N ASP A 161 -14.66 -6.46 -18.15
CA ASP A 161 -13.58 -6.86 -19.03
C ASP A 161 -13.27 -5.76 -20.04
N MET A 162 -11.98 -5.37 -20.11
CA MET A 162 -11.50 -4.40 -21.11
C MET A 162 -10.38 -4.99 -21.94
N PRO A 163 -10.38 -4.70 -23.25
CA PRO A 163 -9.29 -5.11 -24.13
C PRO A 163 -8.02 -4.28 -23.81
N PHE A 164 -6.89 -4.96 -23.77
CA PHE A 164 -5.57 -4.33 -23.65
C PHE A 164 -4.57 -5.16 -24.46
N GLU A 165 -3.95 -4.53 -25.47
CA GLU A 165 -3.07 -5.19 -26.44
C GLU A 165 -3.76 -6.43 -27.10
N ASP A 166 -3.20 -7.61 -26.91
CA ASP A 166 -3.69 -8.88 -27.46
C ASP A 166 -4.58 -9.68 -26.48
N GLY A 167 -4.93 -9.08 -25.33
CA GLY A 167 -5.70 -9.72 -24.27
C GLY A 167 -6.92 -8.94 -23.81
N THR A 168 -7.67 -9.57 -22.92
CA THR A 168 -8.80 -8.96 -22.21
C THR A 168 -8.56 -9.12 -20.70
N PHE A 169 -8.71 -8.04 -19.95
CA PHE A 169 -8.38 -8.02 -18.52
C PHE A 169 -9.53 -7.42 -17.71
N PRO A 170 -9.81 -7.96 -16.52
CA PRO A 170 -10.77 -7.37 -15.62
C PRO A 170 -10.21 -6.07 -15.04
N VAL A 171 -10.99 -5.01 -15.15
CA VAL A 171 -10.72 -3.70 -14.54
C VAL A 171 -11.93 -3.28 -13.72
N SER A 172 -11.75 -2.32 -12.80
CA SER A 172 -12.92 -1.75 -12.11
C SER A 172 -13.94 -1.21 -13.12
N ALA A 173 -15.21 -1.52 -12.93
CA ALA A 173 -16.30 -0.92 -13.72
C ALA A 173 -16.35 0.61 -13.59
N HIS A 174 -15.76 1.15 -12.52
CA HIS A 174 -15.66 2.58 -12.21
C HIS A 174 -14.26 3.16 -12.46
N TYR A 175 -13.50 2.57 -13.40
CA TYR A 175 -12.10 2.95 -13.68
C TYR A 175 -11.92 4.45 -13.96
N ASP A 176 -12.85 5.08 -14.65
CA ASP A 176 -12.79 6.51 -14.97
C ASP A 176 -12.82 7.37 -13.69
N ALA A 177 -13.72 7.05 -12.77
CA ALA A 177 -13.83 7.73 -11.48
C ALA A 177 -12.60 7.45 -10.56
N LEU A 178 -11.96 6.29 -10.69
CA LEU A 178 -10.74 5.96 -9.95
C LEU A 178 -9.51 6.71 -10.46
N LEU A 179 -9.48 7.12 -11.73
CA LEU A 179 -8.34 7.74 -12.40
C LEU A 179 -8.42 9.28 -12.44
N THR A 180 -9.55 9.89 -12.13
CA THR A 180 -9.79 11.34 -12.09
C THR A 180 -9.79 11.90 -10.68
#